data_a0387daf70a89b561aa36ec3d97ec9e0
#
_entry.id   a0387daf70a89b561aa36ec3d97ec9e0
#
_cell.length_a   1.000
_cell.length_b   1.000
_cell.length_c   1.000
_cell.angle_alpha   90.00
_cell.angle_beta   90.00
_cell.angle_gamma   90.00
#
_symmetry.space_group_name_H-M   'P 1'
#
loop_
_entity.id
_entity.type
_entity.pdbx_description
1 polymer ?
#
loop_
_entity_poly.entity_id
_entity_poly.type
_entity_poly.pdbx_seq_one_letter_code
_entity_poly.pdbx_strand_id
1 'polypeptide(L)'
;RVLLVDNGWKNYGIGAEIIASINEKLGKNIKLVCKRIGVTQTPIPSTRSLAKYSYPNKEIIIKNIEKLLEKNIKISNKFQSSVPLDQPDRTFLGPF
;
A
#
# COMPACT_ATOMS: atom_id res chain seq x y z
N ARG A 1 -5.24 -1.15 14.80
CA ARG A 1 -4.49 -0.41 13.77
C ARG A 1 -4.69 -1.11 12.43
N VAL A 2 -4.99 -0.37 11.37
CA VAL A 2 -5.27 -0.92 10.04
C VAL A 2 -4.41 -0.20 9.01
N LEU A 3 -3.71 -0.95 8.17
CA LEU A 3 -3.04 -0.45 6.98
C LEU A 3 -3.71 -1.06 5.76
N LEU A 4 -4.26 -0.21 4.89
CA LEU A 4 -4.79 -0.61 3.61
C LEU A 4 -3.81 -0.26 2.51
N VAL A 5 -3.54 -1.24 1.66
CA VAL A 5 -2.65 -1.09 0.50
C VAL A 5 -3.44 -1.51 -0.74
N ASP A 6 -3.52 -0.61 -1.70
CA ASP A 6 -4.26 -0.81 -2.94
C ASP A 6 -3.48 -0.22 -4.11
N ASN A 7 -3.55 -0.84 -5.26
CA ASN A 7 -2.99 -0.31 -6.51
C ASN A 7 -3.93 0.70 -7.21
N GLY A 8 -5.11 0.91 -6.65
CA GLY A 8 -6.02 1.96 -7.08
C GLY A 8 -5.64 3.34 -6.51
N TRP A 9 -6.38 4.35 -6.88
CA TRP A 9 -6.18 5.70 -6.35
C TRP A 9 -6.45 5.74 -4.84
N LYS A 10 -5.54 6.40 -4.12
CA LYS A 10 -5.68 6.59 -2.68
C LYS A 10 -6.94 7.36 -2.31
N ASN A 11 -7.27 8.39 -3.09
CA ASN A 11 -8.47 9.19 -2.89
C ASN A 11 -9.59 8.58 -3.75
N TYR A 12 -10.79 8.51 -3.16
CA TYR A 12 -11.98 7.91 -3.78
C TYR A 12 -11.83 6.43 -4.18
N GLY A 13 -10.73 5.76 -3.76
CA GLY A 13 -10.54 4.34 -3.99
C GLY A 13 -11.25 3.49 -2.94
N ILE A 14 -11.33 2.19 -3.21
CA ILE A 14 -11.99 1.19 -2.37
C ILE A 14 -11.50 1.20 -0.91
N GLY A 15 -10.22 1.56 -0.69
CA GLY A 15 -9.66 1.66 0.66
C GLY A 15 -10.33 2.72 1.55
N ALA A 16 -10.95 3.74 0.97
CA ALA A 16 -11.72 4.72 1.73
C ALA A 16 -13.02 4.10 2.26
N GLU A 17 -13.72 3.36 1.41
CA GLU A 17 -14.97 2.67 1.74
C GLU A 17 -14.76 1.60 2.80
N ILE A 18 -13.70 0.80 2.66
CA ILE A 18 -13.37 -0.24 3.64
C ILE A 18 -13.14 0.37 5.03
N ILE A 19 -12.38 1.49 5.11
CA ILE A 19 -12.15 2.15 6.40
C ILE A 19 -13.44 2.74 6.97
N ALA A 20 -14.28 3.35 6.14
CA ALA A 20 -15.57 3.86 6.56
C ALA A 20 -16.44 2.73 7.13
N SER A 21 -16.58 1.63 6.40
CA SER A 21 -17.34 0.45 6.84
C SER A 21 -16.81 -0.18 8.13
N ILE A 22 -15.48 -0.24 8.30
CA ILE A 22 -14.87 -0.71 9.55
C ILE A 22 -15.24 0.25 10.69
N ASN A 23 -15.11 1.55 10.48
CA ASN A 23 -15.38 2.54 11.51
C ASN A 23 -16.86 2.53 11.94
N GLU A 24 -17.78 2.35 11.01
CA GLU A 24 -19.21 2.25 11.30
C GLU A 24 -19.56 0.99 12.13
N LYS A 25 -18.86 -0.11 11.89
CA LYS A 25 -19.06 -1.37 12.59
C LYS A 25 -18.35 -1.47 13.93
N LEU A 26 -17.34 -0.62 14.16
CA LEU A 26 -16.63 -0.60 15.43
C LEU A 26 -17.47 0.05 16.53
N GLY A 27 -17.47 -0.58 17.70
CA GLY A 27 -18.11 0.00 18.88
C GLY A 27 -17.42 1.33 19.31
N LYS A 28 -18.16 2.21 19.96
CA LYS A 28 -17.71 3.54 20.40
C LYS A 28 -16.44 3.53 21.27
N ASN A 29 -16.10 2.40 21.88
CA ASN A 29 -14.96 2.24 22.78
C ASN A 29 -13.68 1.80 22.06
N ILE A 30 -13.72 1.57 20.75
CA ILE A 30 -12.58 1.09 19.97
C ILE A 30 -12.01 2.25 19.16
N LYS A 31 -10.79 2.67 19.51
CA LYS A 31 -10.06 3.67 18.76
C LYS A 31 -9.43 3.06 17.52
N LEU A 32 -9.93 3.43 16.35
CA LEU A 32 -9.39 3.00 15.07
C LEU A 32 -8.27 3.94 14.63
N VAL A 33 -7.09 3.39 14.41
CA VAL A 33 -5.95 4.09 13.79
C VAL A 33 -5.70 3.48 12.42
N CYS A 34 -5.92 4.27 11.37
CA CYS A 34 -5.85 3.80 9.99
C CYS A 34 -4.82 4.55 9.17
N LYS A 35 -4.23 3.84 8.22
CA LYS A 35 -3.49 4.43 7.12
C LYS A 35 -3.87 3.77 5.80
N ARG A 36 -3.84 4.56 4.73
CA ARG A 36 -4.05 4.09 3.36
C ARG A 36 -2.83 4.38 2.52
N ILE A 37 -2.43 3.40 1.74
CA ILE A 37 -1.43 3.51 0.68
C ILE A 37 -2.15 3.19 -0.63
N GLY A 38 -1.97 4.03 -1.62
CA GLY A 38 -2.53 3.87 -2.95
C GLY A 38 -1.79 4.76 -3.92
N VAL A 39 -2.13 4.67 -5.18
CA VAL A 39 -1.58 5.52 -6.23
C VAL A 39 -1.96 6.98 -5.97
N THR A 40 -1.04 7.88 -6.23
CA THR A 40 -1.27 9.33 -6.11
C THR A 40 -2.19 9.83 -7.22
N GLN A 41 -2.87 10.96 -6.98
CA GLN A 41 -3.78 11.58 -7.97
C GLN A 41 -3.05 12.30 -9.12
N THR A 42 -1.83 11.92 -9.39
CA THR A 42 -1.07 12.43 -10.53
C THR A 42 -1.06 11.40 -11.65
N PRO A 43 -1.01 11.81 -12.92
CA PRO A 43 -0.82 10.89 -14.02
C PRO A 43 0.41 10.01 -13.78
N ILE A 44 0.29 8.72 -14.06
CA ILE A 44 1.39 7.79 -13.89
C ILE A 44 2.41 8.06 -15.01
N PRO A 45 3.66 8.37 -14.66
CA PRO A 45 4.68 8.60 -15.68
C PRO A 45 4.94 7.35 -16.51
N SER A 46 5.17 7.52 -17.82
CA SER A 46 5.52 6.43 -18.73
C SER A 46 6.95 5.90 -18.50
N THR A 47 7.82 6.69 -17.89
CA THR A 47 9.19 6.27 -17.59
C THR A 47 9.24 5.44 -16.31
N ARG A 48 9.89 4.28 -16.35
CA ARG A 48 10.03 3.37 -15.20
C ARG A 48 10.66 4.01 -13.97
N SER A 49 11.65 4.87 -14.19
CA SER A 49 12.35 5.56 -13.10
C SER A 49 11.42 6.44 -12.25
N LEU A 50 10.38 7.00 -12.86
CA LEU A 50 9.39 7.82 -12.19
C LEU A 50 8.15 7.01 -11.76
N ALA A 51 7.72 6.03 -12.55
CA ALA A 51 6.55 5.20 -12.25
C ALA A 51 6.67 4.47 -10.91
N LYS A 52 7.88 4.07 -10.51
CA LYS A 52 8.13 3.42 -9.21
C LYS A 52 7.69 4.25 -7.99
N TYR A 53 7.60 5.57 -8.12
CA TYR A 53 7.12 6.43 -7.04
C TYR A 53 5.60 6.58 -7.00
N SER A 54 4.93 6.21 -8.08
CA SER A 54 3.47 6.28 -8.18
C SER A 54 2.78 5.07 -7.55
N TYR A 55 3.44 3.92 -7.54
CA TYR A 55 2.88 2.67 -7.01
C TYR A 55 3.29 2.39 -5.58
N PRO A 56 2.43 1.73 -4.80
CA PRO A 56 2.83 1.16 -3.52
C PRO A 56 4.01 0.21 -3.70
N ASN A 57 5.08 0.46 -2.99
CA ASN A 57 6.25 -0.41 -2.97
C ASN A 57 6.57 -0.85 -1.55
N LYS A 58 7.42 -1.86 -1.44
CA LYS A 58 7.83 -2.46 -0.17
C LYS A 58 8.32 -1.42 0.85
N GLU A 59 9.12 -0.45 0.41
CA GLU A 59 9.71 0.57 1.28
C GLU A 59 8.64 1.52 1.83
N ILE A 60 7.70 1.94 0.98
CA ILE A 60 6.56 2.77 1.38
C ILE A 60 5.68 2.02 2.38
N ILE A 61 5.41 0.73 2.12
CA ILE A 61 4.59 -0.11 3.01
C ILE A 61 5.24 -0.22 4.37
N ILE A 62 6.52 -0.59 4.44
CA ILE A 62 7.24 -0.77 5.70
C ILE A 62 7.31 0.54 6.48
N LYS A 63 7.68 1.65 5.84
CA LYS A 63 7.71 2.97 6.48
C LYS A 63 6.35 3.39 7.05
N ASN A 64 5.27 2.99 6.43
CA ASN A 64 3.93 3.26 6.96
C ASN A 64 3.55 2.31 8.10
N ILE A 65 4.01 1.05 8.08
CA ILE A 65 3.87 0.11 9.21
C ILE A 65 4.64 0.63 10.43
N GLU A 66 5.90 1.05 10.25
CA GLU A 66 6.69 1.65 11.32
C GLU A 66 5.98 2.83 11.98
N LYS A 67 5.48 3.75 11.16
CA LYS A 67 4.70 4.91 11.65
C LYS A 67 3.42 4.49 12.36
N LEU A 68 2.77 3.44 11.87
CA LEU A 68 1.52 2.95 12.45
C LEU A 68 1.74 2.24 13.78
N LEU A 69 2.87 1.52 13.91
CA LEU A 69 3.26 0.79 15.11
C LEU A 69 4.08 1.63 16.10
N GLU A 70 4.55 2.81 15.68
CA GLU A 70 5.48 3.65 16.45
C GLU A 70 6.77 2.90 16.83
N LYS A 71 7.25 2.04 15.91
CA LYS A 71 8.43 1.19 16.07
C LYS A 71 9.30 1.23 14.83
N ASN A 72 10.61 1.17 15.03
CA ASN A 72 11.56 1.00 13.93
C ASN A 72 11.70 -0.49 13.59
N ILE A 73 11.52 -0.83 12.31
CA ILE A 73 11.62 -2.20 11.80
C ILE A 73 12.91 -2.33 10.99
N LYS A 74 13.85 -3.14 11.46
CA LYS A 74 15.05 -3.45 10.66
C LYS A 74 14.66 -4.38 9.53
N ILE A 75 14.79 -3.89 8.29
CA ILE A 75 14.52 -4.68 7.09
C ILE A 75 15.81 -5.39 6.68
N SER A 76 15.76 -6.70 6.50
CA SER A 76 16.85 -7.39 5.81
C SER A 76 16.74 -7.12 4.31
N ASN A 77 17.86 -6.73 3.68
CA ASN A 77 17.93 -6.44 2.23
C ASN A 77 17.69 -7.66 1.32
N LYS A 78 17.32 -8.83 1.90
CA LYS A 78 17.10 -10.08 1.17
C LYS A 78 15.90 -10.09 0.20
N PHE A 79 15.07 -9.05 0.21
CA PHE A 79 13.85 -9.00 -0.61
C PHE A 79 13.89 -7.88 -1.66
N GLN A 80 15.00 -7.70 -2.36
CA GLN A 80 14.97 -6.87 -3.56
C GLN A 80 14.34 -7.68 -4.70
N SER A 81 13.12 -7.34 -5.06
CA SER A 81 12.52 -7.85 -6.29
C SER A 81 13.28 -7.28 -7.47
N SER A 82 13.82 -8.13 -8.32
CA SER A 82 14.44 -7.74 -9.59
C SER A 82 13.39 -7.42 -10.67
N VAL A 83 12.13 -7.73 -10.38
CA VAL A 83 11.02 -7.51 -11.33
C VAL A 83 10.51 -6.08 -11.19
N PRO A 84 10.42 -5.32 -12.30
CA PRO A 84 9.82 -4.00 -12.30
C PRO A 84 8.37 -4.03 -11.83
N LEU A 85 7.94 -3.03 -11.04
CA LEU A 85 6.58 -2.94 -10.51
C LEU A 85 5.48 -2.77 -11.57
N ASP A 86 5.88 -2.38 -12.77
CA ASP A 86 5.01 -2.17 -13.93
C ASP A 86 4.87 -3.41 -14.83
N GLN A 87 5.50 -4.52 -14.44
CA GLN A 87 5.41 -5.79 -15.17
C GLN A 87 4.86 -6.89 -14.25
N PRO A 88 3.98 -7.74 -14.76
CA PRO A 88 3.57 -8.94 -14.05
C PRO A 88 4.77 -9.83 -13.75
N ASP A 89 4.78 -10.44 -12.59
CA ASP A 89 5.78 -11.46 -12.25
C ASP A 89 5.61 -12.65 -13.20
N ARG A 90 6.63 -12.93 -13.99
CA ARG A 90 6.62 -14.02 -14.97
C ARG A 90 6.56 -15.41 -14.33
N THR A 91 6.85 -15.51 -13.05
CA THR A 91 6.73 -16.75 -12.27
C THR A 91 5.31 -16.98 -11.76
N PHE A 92 4.47 -15.95 -11.84
CA PHE A 92 3.06 -16.04 -11.46
C PHE A 92 2.29 -16.74 -12.57
N LEU A 93 1.98 -18.00 -12.36
CA LEU A 93 1.22 -18.82 -13.31
C LEU A 93 -0.29 -18.60 -13.23
N GLY A 94 -0.74 -17.77 -12.27
CA GLY A 94 -2.13 -17.38 -12.11
C GLY A 94 -3.09 -18.54 -11.85
N PRO A 95 -4.33 -18.22 -11.48
CA PRO A 95 -5.41 -19.22 -11.40
C PRO A 95 -6.06 -19.48 -12.78
N PHE A 96 -5.47 -18.99 -13.84
CA PHE A 96 -6.04 -19.09 -15.18
C PHE A 96 -5.30 -20.11 -16.04
#